data_c2ed0af06ac8563fffbe7ad16bb4ff25
#
_entry.id   c2ed0af06ac8563fffbe7ad16bb4ff25
#
_cell.length_a   1.000
_cell.length_b   1.000
_cell.length_c   1.000
_cell.angle_alpha   90.00
_cell.angle_beta   90.00
_cell.angle_gamma   90.00
#
_symmetry.space_group_name_H-M   'P 1'
#
loop_
_entity.id
_entity.type
_entity.pdbx_description
1 polymer ?
#
loop_
_entity_poly.entity_id
_entity_poly.type
_entity_poly.pdbx_seq_one_letter_code
_entity_poly.pdbx_strand_id
1 'polypeptide(L)'
;RSPYATSKAFAHWATANYRNDLGVFASSGILYNHESPLRGNEFVTRKITSAAARISRGQQEFLELGNLDARRDWGYAPEYVDGMWRILQSHTPDSFVLATGRLTTVRRFVDAAFKAVRMGLIWQGAGLDETGIENATGKIRVKVSPQFFRPAEAHPLCGNPGKSRLLLDWKAGKEVEEICRIMVNADLKRLDSGRML
;
A
#
# COMPACT_ATOMS: atom_id res chain seq x y z
N ARG A 1 -19.14 -0.33 2.54
CA ARG A 1 -20.21 -1.19 1.98
C ARG A 1 -20.00 -1.28 0.48
N SER A 2 -19.64 -2.44 -0.04
CA SER A 2 -19.45 -2.70 -1.48
C SER A 2 -19.64 -4.18 -1.76
N PRO A 3 -19.94 -4.60 -3.01
CA PRO A 3 -19.98 -6.02 -3.40
C PRO A 3 -18.71 -6.77 -3.03
N TYR A 4 -17.55 -6.13 -3.21
CA TYR A 4 -16.26 -6.67 -2.79
C TYR A 4 -16.22 -6.94 -1.27
N ALA A 5 -16.59 -5.96 -0.44
CA ALA A 5 -16.60 -6.14 1.02
C ALA A 5 -17.55 -7.27 1.44
N THR A 6 -18.70 -7.37 0.81
CA THR A 6 -19.68 -8.45 1.05
C THR A 6 -19.09 -9.81 0.71
N SER A 7 -18.43 -9.95 -0.45
CA SER A 7 -17.81 -11.22 -0.86
C SER A 7 -16.69 -11.65 0.09
N LYS A 8 -15.89 -10.69 0.60
CA LYS A 8 -14.82 -10.98 1.58
C LYS A 8 -15.39 -11.37 2.95
N ALA A 9 -16.46 -10.72 3.40
CA ALA A 9 -17.15 -11.10 4.63
C ALA A 9 -17.75 -12.51 4.50
N PHE A 10 -18.40 -12.83 3.37
CA PHE A 10 -18.91 -14.17 3.11
C PHE A 10 -17.78 -15.21 3.15
N ALA A 11 -16.67 -14.98 2.46
CA ALA A 11 -15.54 -15.91 2.47
C ALA A 11 -15.00 -16.15 3.87
N HIS A 12 -14.90 -15.11 4.71
CA HIS A 12 -14.49 -15.23 6.11
C HIS A 12 -15.43 -16.13 6.91
N TRP A 13 -16.73 -15.88 6.83
CA TRP A 13 -17.73 -16.68 7.56
C TRP A 13 -17.83 -18.10 7.04
N ALA A 14 -17.77 -18.32 5.73
CA ALA A 14 -17.72 -19.66 5.16
C ALA A 14 -16.50 -20.46 5.69
N THR A 15 -15.30 -19.83 5.70
CA THR A 15 -14.10 -20.45 6.26
C THR A 15 -14.26 -20.82 7.74
N ALA A 16 -14.91 -19.93 8.54
CA ALA A 16 -15.19 -20.19 9.94
C ALA A 16 -16.15 -21.38 10.13
N ASN A 17 -17.21 -21.48 9.30
CA ASN A 17 -18.15 -22.61 9.36
C ASN A 17 -17.46 -23.93 9.00
N TYR A 18 -16.69 -23.99 7.91
CA TYR A 18 -15.93 -25.19 7.55
C TYR A 18 -14.99 -25.65 8.67
N ARG A 19 -14.35 -24.71 9.33
CA ARG A 19 -13.49 -25.00 10.48
C ARG A 19 -14.28 -25.53 11.69
N ASN A 20 -15.34 -24.82 12.08
CA ASN A 20 -16.02 -25.08 13.36
C ASN A 20 -16.98 -26.26 13.28
N ASP A 21 -17.71 -26.40 12.17
CA ASP A 21 -18.79 -27.36 12.04
C ASP A 21 -18.35 -28.64 11.32
N LEU A 22 -17.36 -28.54 10.42
CA LEU A 22 -16.92 -29.68 9.62
C LEU A 22 -15.50 -30.16 9.98
N GLY A 23 -14.85 -29.55 10.96
CA GLY A 23 -13.52 -29.95 11.43
C GLY A 23 -12.39 -29.78 10.39
N VAL A 24 -12.63 -28.99 9.34
CA VAL A 24 -11.62 -28.73 8.29
C VAL A 24 -10.54 -27.82 8.85
N PHE A 25 -9.27 -28.12 8.54
CA PHE A 25 -8.18 -27.20 8.85
C PHE A 25 -8.25 -25.99 7.91
N ALA A 26 -9.09 -25.02 8.27
CA ALA A 26 -9.38 -23.83 7.50
C ALA A 26 -9.05 -22.56 8.27
N SER A 27 -8.13 -21.76 7.76
CA SER A 27 -7.68 -20.51 8.37
C SER A 27 -7.97 -19.30 7.48
N SER A 28 -8.28 -18.15 8.10
CA SER A 28 -8.47 -16.90 7.39
C SER A 28 -7.30 -15.97 7.62
N GLY A 29 -6.66 -15.49 6.56
CA GLY A 29 -5.76 -14.35 6.59
C GLY A 29 -6.52 -13.05 6.28
N ILE A 30 -6.62 -12.14 7.24
CA ILE A 30 -7.18 -10.80 7.06
C ILE A 30 -6.02 -9.86 6.75
N LEU A 31 -5.78 -9.63 5.45
CA LEU A 31 -4.61 -8.91 4.99
C LEU A 31 -4.93 -7.43 4.79
N TYR A 32 -4.12 -6.57 5.41
CA TYR A 32 -4.10 -5.15 5.12
C TYR A 32 -3.33 -4.87 3.82
N ASN A 33 -3.27 -3.61 3.39
CA ASN A 33 -2.64 -3.30 2.11
C ASN A 33 -1.17 -3.74 2.10
N HIS A 34 -0.82 -4.52 1.10
CA HIS A 34 0.54 -5.05 0.96
C HIS A 34 1.06 -4.79 -0.46
N GLU A 35 2.20 -4.16 -0.51
CA GLU A 35 2.75 -3.52 -1.68
C GLU A 35 4.00 -4.24 -2.17
N SER A 36 4.19 -4.22 -3.48
CA SER A 36 5.39 -4.76 -4.12
C SER A 36 5.57 -4.18 -5.53
N PRO A 37 6.70 -4.44 -6.20
CA PRO A 37 6.87 -4.13 -7.61
C PRO A 37 5.83 -4.76 -8.55
N LEU A 38 5.09 -5.76 -8.09
CA LEU A 38 4.03 -6.44 -8.86
C LEU A 38 2.63 -5.85 -8.60
N ARG A 39 2.51 -4.79 -7.82
CA ARG A 39 1.22 -4.13 -7.57
C ARG A 39 0.65 -3.59 -8.88
N GLY A 40 -0.66 -3.72 -9.09
CA GLY A 40 -1.33 -3.18 -10.29
C GLY A 40 -1.27 -1.65 -10.36
N ASN A 41 -1.25 -1.11 -11.57
CA ASN A 41 -1.12 0.34 -11.82
C ASN A 41 -2.36 1.16 -11.39
N GLU A 42 -3.50 0.51 -11.17
CA GLU A 42 -4.73 1.09 -10.66
C GLU A 42 -4.64 1.47 -9.16
N PHE A 43 -3.67 0.93 -8.43
CA PHE A 43 -3.47 1.24 -7.02
C PHE A 43 -2.59 2.46 -6.81
N VAL A 44 -2.96 3.29 -5.81
CA VAL A 44 -2.31 4.57 -5.54
C VAL A 44 -0.81 4.46 -5.32
N THR A 45 -0.35 3.44 -4.62
CA THR A 45 1.08 3.21 -4.34
C THR A 45 1.87 2.98 -5.62
N ARG A 46 1.36 2.13 -6.52
CA ARG A 46 2.00 1.87 -7.81
C ARG A 46 1.91 3.07 -8.75
N LYS A 47 0.77 3.78 -8.75
CA LYS A 47 0.62 5.03 -9.50
C LYS A 47 1.69 6.05 -9.08
N ILE A 48 1.97 6.17 -7.78
CA ILE A 48 2.99 7.09 -7.25
C ILE A 48 4.40 6.66 -7.68
N THR A 49 4.79 5.39 -7.47
CA THR A 49 6.15 4.94 -7.75
C THR A 49 6.47 4.98 -9.26
N SER A 50 5.52 4.56 -10.10
CA SER A 50 5.64 4.63 -11.56
C SER A 50 5.75 6.08 -12.05
N ALA A 51 4.93 7.00 -11.51
CA ALA A 51 5.00 8.41 -11.86
C ALA A 51 6.33 9.04 -11.43
N ALA A 52 6.81 8.79 -10.20
CA ALA A 52 8.10 9.29 -9.73
C ALA A 52 9.25 8.83 -10.64
N ALA A 53 9.23 7.56 -11.06
CA ALA A 53 10.22 7.04 -12.00
C ALA A 53 10.14 7.73 -13.37
N ARG A 54 8.95 7.89 -13.96
CA ARG A 54 8.76 8.57 -15.26
C ARG A 54 9.11 10.05 -15.21
N ILE A 55 8.73 10.74 -14.13
CA ILE A 55 9.05 12.16 -13.93
C ILE A 55 10.57 12.33 -13.86
N SER A 56 11.27 11.46 -13.17
CA SER A 56 12.73 11.50 -13.09
C SER A 56 13.45 11.27 -14.43
N ARG A 57 12.78 10.62 -15.39
CA ARG A 57 13.26 10.39 -16.76
C ARG A 57 12.73 11.43 -17.77
N GLY A 58 11.98 12.42 -17.31
CA GLY A 58 11.37 13.45 -18.19
C GLY A 58 10.23 12.93 -19.07
N GLN A 59 9.70 11.73 -18.78
CA GLN A 59 8.61 11.09 -19.55
C GLN A 59 7.21 11.47 -19.04
N GLN A 60 7.14 12.16 -17.92
CA GLN A 60 5.90 12.67 -17.33
C GLN A 60 6.20 13.98 -16.62
N GLU A 61 5.28 14.94 -16.71
CA GLU A 61 5.47 16.27 -16.12
C GLU A 61 5.12 16.28 -14.63
N PHE A 62 3.93 15.80 -14.29
CA PHE A 62 3.42 15.76 -12.92
C PHE A 62 2.54 14.52 -12.67
N LEU A 63 2.30 14.24 -11.39
CA LEU A 63 1.41 13.21 -10.88
C LEU A 63 0.12 13.85 -10.35
N GLU A 64 -1.04 13.31 -10.74
CA GLU A 64 -2.34 13.70 -10.19
C GLU A 64 -2.81 12.67 -9.15
N LEU A 65 -3.18 13.15 -7.96
CA LEU A 65 -3.68 12.34 -6.85
C LEU A 65 -4.98 12.92 -6.30
N GLY A 66 -5.64 12.15 -5.46
CA GLY A 66 -6.75 12.64 -4.64
C GLY A 66 -6.25 13.20 -3.31
N ASN A 67 -6.94 12.83 -2.21
CA ASN A 67 -6.62 13.31 -0.86
C ASN A 67 -5.26 12.79 -0.39
N LEU A 68 -4.32 13.71 -0.17
CA LEU A 68 -2.97 13.40 0.29
C LEU A 68 -2.89 13.02 1.78
N ASP A 69 -3.91 13.39 2.57
CA ASP A 69 -3.98 13.08 4.00
C ASP A 69 -4.67 11.75 4.30
N ALA A 70 -5.21 11.09 3.25
CA ALA A 70 -5.74 9.74 3.39
C ALA A 70 -4.66 8.80 3.95
N ARG A 71 -5.04 7.97 4.95
CA ARG A 71 -4.11 7.11 5.67
C ARG A 71 -4.40 5.65 5.39
N ARG A 72 -3.35 4.84 5.26
CA ARG A 72 -3.44 3.39 5.09
C ARG A 72 -2.34 2.68 5.85
N ASP A 73 -2.63 1.45 6.24
CA ASP A 73 -1.64 0.51 6.76
C ASP A 73 -1.04 -0.23 5.57
N TRP A 74 0.17 0.14 5.16
CA TRP A 74 0.90 -0.45 4.03
C TRP A 74 2.07 -1.28 4.51
N GLY A 75 2.11 -2.55 4.10
CA GLY A 75 3.22 -3.46 4.34
C GLY A 75 3.86 -3.96 3.04
N TYR A 76 4.84 -4.84 3.15
CA TYR A 76 5.55 -5.43 2.03
C TYR A 76 5.01 -6.81 1.69
N ALA A 77 4.56 -7.02 0.46
CA ALA A 77 3.83 -8.23 0.06
C ALA A 77 4.57 -9.55 0.33
N PRO A 78 5.90 -9.68 0.10
CA PRO A 78 6.62 -10.91 0.45
C PRO A 78 6.55 -11.28 1.94
N GLU A 79 6.52 -10.30 2.85
CA GLU A 79 6.34 -10.56 4.28
C GLU A 79 4.94 -11.12 4.57
N TYR A 80 3.92 -10.65 3.85
CA TYR A 80 2.55 -11.17 3.97
C TYR A 80 2.42 -12.59 3.43
N VAL A 81 3.14 -12.92 2.35
CA VAL A 81 3.21 -14.30 1.83
C VAL A 81 3.85 -15.24 2.85
N ASP A 82 4.94 -14.83 3.52
CA ASP A 82 5.50 -15.58 4.65
C ASP A 82 4.46 -15.77 5.77
N GLY A 83 3.70 -14.72 6.08
CA GLY A 83 2.60 -14.80 7.04
C GLY A 83 1.52 -15.80 6.65
N MET A 84 1.14 -15.84 5.37
CA MET A 84 0.18 -16.85 4.86
C MET A 84 0.72 -18.26 5.02
N TRP A 85 2.00 -18.48 4.73
CA TRP A 85 2.64 -19.78 4.93
C TRP A 85 2.64 -20.18 6.42
N ARG A 86 3.01 -19.28 7.34
CA ARG A 86 3.00 -19.52 8.79
C ARG A 86 1.60 -19.84 9.33
N ILE A 87 0.56 -19.20 8.80
CA ILE A 87 -0.84 -19.52 9.16
C ILE A 87 -1.14 -20.99 8.89
N LEU A 88 -0.66 -21.55 7.79
CA LEU A 88 -0.86 -22.95 7.44
C LEU A 88 0.03 -23.92 8.22
N GLN A 89 1.09 -23.44 8.85
CA GLN A 89 1.95 -24.23 9.75
C GLN A 89 1.50 -24.16 11.21
N SER A 90 0.46 -23.40 11.53
CA SER A 90 -0.08 -23.30 12.89
C SER A 90 -0.65 -24.63 13.34
N HIS A 91 -0.52 -24.96 14.64
CA HIS A 91 -1.09 -26.19 15.21
C HIS A 91 -2.61 -26.21 15.17
N THR A 92 -3.25 -25.05 15.23
CA THR A 92 -4.72 -24.91 15.20
C THR A 92 -5.12 -23.89 14.15
N PRO A 93 -6.17 -24.19 13.36
CA PRO A 93 -6.67 -23.24 12.37
C PRO A 93 -7.41 -22.09 13.05
N ASP A 94 -7.17 -20.85 12.58
CA ASP A 94 -7.83 -19.68 13.16
C ASP A 94 -7.84 -18.51 12.13
N SER A 95 -8.33 -17.35 12.56
CA SER A 95 -8.31 -16.11 11.79
C SER A 95 -7.19 -15.19 12.29
N PHE A 96 -6.33 -14.75 11.38
CA PHE A 96 -5.15 -13.94 11.67
C PHE A 96 -5.16 -12.64 10.88
N VAL A 97 -4.84 -11.53 11.55
CA VAL A 97 -4.64 -10.24 10.90
C VAL A 97 -3.17 -10.09 10.54
N LEU A 98 -2.89 -9.89 9.24
CA LEU A 98 -1.58 -9.51 8.74
C LEU A 98 -1.61 -8.02 8.40
N ALA A 99 -0.91 -7.24 9.21
CA ALA A 99 -0.86 -5.78 9.13
C ALA A 99 0.44 -5.26 9.74
N THR A 100 0.79 -4.01 9.42
CA THR A 100 1.96 -3.36 10.04
C THR A 100 1.62 -2.80 11.43
N GLY A 101 0.35 -2.43 11.65
CA GLY A 101 -0.09 -1.68 12.83
C GLY A 101 0.28 -0.20 12.77
N ARG A 102 0.64 0.32 11.60
CA ARG A 102 1.07 1.71 11.40
C ARG A 102 0.30 2.35 10.25
N LEU A 103 -0.20 3.54 10.48
CA LEU A 103 -0.86 4.34 9.46
C LEU A 103 0.14 5.30 8.81
N THR A 104 0.16 5.31 7.50
CA THR A 104 0.97 6.23 6.68
C THR A 104 0.06 7.02 5.77
N THR A 105 0.31 8.34 5.63
CA THR A 105 -0.43 9.21 4.69
C THR A 105 0.03 8.98 3.26
N VAL A 106 -0.85 9.26 2.29
CA VAL A 106 -0.48 9.29 0.86
C VAL A 106 0.67 10.28 0.63
N ARG A 107 0.64 11.44 1.27
CA ARG A 107 1.71 12.45 1.23
C ARG A 107 3.07 11.86 1.57
N ARG A 108 3.18 11.17 2.73
CA ARG A 108 4.44 10.53 3.15
C ARG A 108 4.92 9.49 2.15
N PHE A 109 3.99 8.75 1.53
CA PHE A 109 4.33 7.79 0.48
C PHE A 109 4.88 8.48 -0.77
N VAL A 110 4.28 9.62 -1.18
CA VAL A 110 4.77 10.47 -2.27
C VAL A 110 6.18 10.99 -1.97
N ASP A 111 6.38 11.58 -0.78
CA ASP A 111 7.69 12.10 -0.37
C ASP A 111 8.77 11.02 -0.43
N ALA A 112 8.45 9.81 0.06
CA ALA A 112 9.37 8.67 0.02
C ALA A 112 9.71 8.25 -1.43
N ALA A 113 8.69 8.24 -2.33
CA ALA A 113 8.89 7.86 -3.73
C ALA A 113 9.73 8.89 -4.49
N PHE A 114 9.46 10.18 -4.31
CA PHE A 114 10.24 11.24 -4.96
C PHE A 114 11.66 11.33 -4.38
N LYS A 115 11.83 11.11 -3.08
CA LYS A 115 13.16 11.00 -2.47
C LYS A 115 13.97 9.83 -3.05
N ALA A 116 13.33 8.72 -3.39
CA ALA A 116 14.01 7.57 -4.01
C ALA A 116 14.61 7.90 -5.39
N VAL A 117 14.04 8.87 -6.11
CA VAL A 117 14.60 9.43 -7.37
C VAL A 117 15.38 10.72 -7.16
N ARG A 118 15.79 11.04 -5.93
CA ARG A 118 16.56 12.22 -5.53
C ARG A 118 15.88 13.56 -5.81
N MET A 119 14.54 13.58 -5.82
CA MET A 119 13.73 14.77 -5.93
C MET A 119 13.12 15.10 -4.57
N GLY A 120 13.46 16.23 -3.97
CA GLY A 120 12.79 16.76 -2.78
C GLY A 120 11.55 17.55 -3.18
N LEU A 121 10.46 17.38 -2.44
CA LEU A 121 9.23 18.14 -2.64
C LEU A 121 9.00 19.13 -1.51
N ILE A 122 8.46 20.30 -1.87
CA ILE A 122 7.88 21.30 -0.97
C ILE A 122 6.40 21.37 -1.28
N TRP A 123 5.57 21.29 -0.26
CA TRP A 123 4.12 21.36 -0.40
C TRP A 123 3.62 22.80 -0.24
N GLN A 124 2.75 23.25 -1.17
CA GLN A 124 2.12 24.56 -1.13
C GLN A 124 0.62 24.42 -1.37
N GLY A 125 -0.18 25.31 -0.76
CA GLY A 125 -1.63 25.26 -0.82
C GLY A 125 -2.22 24.25 0.16
N ALA A 126 -3.51 23.98 0.01
CA ALA A 126 -4.25 23.00 0.83
C ALA A 126 -5.44 22.45 0.05
N GLY A 127 -5.84 21.21 0.37
CA GLY A 127 -7.01 20.58 -0.23
C GLY A 127 -6.87 20.40 -1.74
N LEU A 128 -7.80 20.94 -2.50
CA LEU A 128 -7.79 20.81 -3.98
C LEU A 128 -6.71 21.68 -4.66
N ASP A 129 -6.28 22.75 -4.00
CA ASP A 129 -5.25 23.66 -4.53
C ASP A 129 -3.84 23.27 -4.11
N GLU A 130 -3.70 22.12 -3.42
CA GLU A 130 -2.42 21.68 -2.94
C GLU A 130 -1.54 21.12 -4.06
N THR A 131 -0.28 21.55 -4.07
CA THR A 131 0.73 21.13 -5.03
C THR A 131 2.03 20.72 -4.37
N GLY A 132 2.67 19.68 -4.92
CA GLY A 132 4.04 19.29 -4.57
C GLY A 132 5.02 19.86 -5.61
N ILE A 133 5.89 20.74 -5.16
CA ILE A 133 6.85 21.46 -5.99
C ILE A 133 8.25 20.87 -5.78
N GLU A 134 8.96 20.56 -6.84
CA GLU A 134 10.35 20.11 -6.78
C GLU A 134 11.25 21.25 -6.27
N ASN A 135 11.90 21.02 -5.14
CA ASN A 135 12.71 22.03 -4.48
C ASN A 135 13.85 22.59 -5.38
N ALA A 136 14.46 21.72 -6.19
CA ALA A 136 15.62 22.10 -7.00
C ALA A 136 15.25 22.94 -8.24
N THR A 137 14.04 22.74 -8.81
CA THR A 137 13.67 23.34 -10.10
C THR A 137 12.48 24.29 -10.04
N GLY A 138 11.74 24.31 -8.94
CA GLY A 138 10.50 25.05 -8.81
C GLY A 138 9.33 24.48 -9.64
N LYS A 139 9.50 23.33 -10.30
CA LYS A 139 8.45 22.72 -11.11
C LYS A 139 7.42 21.99 -10.27
N ILE A 140 6.15 22.13 -10.62
CA ILE A 140 5.08 21.35 -10.01
C ILE A 140 5.24 19.89 -10.46
N ARG A 141 5.32 18.96 -9.49
CA ARG A 141 5.46 17.53 -9.72
C ARG A 141 4.27 16.72 -9.21
N VAL A 142 3.48 17.28 -8.31
CA VAL A 142 2.25 16.66 -7.81
C VAL A 142 1.15 17.69 -7.79
N LYS A 143 -0.06 17.28 -8.20
CA LYS A 143 -1.29 18.07 -8.12
C LYS A 143 -2.39 17.26 -7.48
N VAL A 144 -3.27 17.91 -6.73
CA VAL A 144 -4.53 17.31 -6.30
C VAL A 144 -5.57 17.50 -7.38
N SER A 145 -6.22 16.41 -7.80
CA SER A 145 -7.24 16.42 -8.84
C SER A 145 -8.62 16.22 -8.22
N PRO A 146 -9.61 17.09 -8.51
CA PRO A 146 -11.00 16.92 -8.06
C PRO A 146 -11.58 15.55 -8.46
N GLN A 147 -11.17 15.00 -9.61
CA GLN A 147 -11.65 13.71 -10.10
C GLN A 147 -11.29 12.56 -9.15
N PHE A 148 -10.15 12.63 -8.46
CA PHE A 148 -9.66 11.59 -7.54
C PHE A 148 -9.87 11.97 -6.07
N PHE A 149 -10.26 13.21 -5.81
CA PHE A 149 -10.41 13.69 -4.43
C PHE A 149 -11.64 13.06 -3.78
N ARG A 150 -11.40 12.39 -2.66
CA ARG A 150 -12.45 11.91 -1.75
C ARG A 150 -12.13 12.45 -0.37
N PRO A 151 -13.13 12.89 0.41
CA PRO A 151 -12.90 13.28 1.80
C PRO A 151 -12.14 12.19 2.55
N ALA A 152 -11.30 12.60 3.50
CA ALA A 152 -10.61 11.63 4.35
C ALA A 152 -11.62 10.81 5.15
N GLU A 153 -11.34 9.52 5.30
CA GLU A 153 -12.12 8.68 6.19
C GLU A 153 -11.96 9.17 7.63
N ALA A 154 -13.07 9.37 8.33
CA ALA A 154 -13.05 9.82 9.73
C ALA A 154 -12.28 8.82 10.62
N HIS A 155 -12.34 7.55 10.29
CA HIS A 155 -11.67 6.47 11.03
C HIS A 155 -10.88 5.57 10.06
N PRO A 156 -9.60 5.91 9.77
CA PRO A 156 -8.77 5.08 8.92
C PRO A 156 -8.50 3.73 9.61
N LEU A 157 -8.65 2.64 8.85
CA LEU A 157 -8.44 1.30 9.38
C LEU A 157 -6.95 1.03 9.59
N CYS A 158 -6.56 0.79 10.84
CA CYS A 158 -5.24 0.32 11.25
C CYS A 158 -5.35 -1.12 11.74
N GLY A 159 -4.54 -2.02 11.22
CA GLY A 159 -4.58 -3.43 11.63
C GLY A 159 -3.94 -3.67 12.99
N ASN A 160 -4.48 -4.63 13.74
CA ASN A 160 -3.83 -5.13 14.95
C ASN A 160 -3.25 -6.52 14.69
N PRO A 161 -1.93 -6.65 14.44
CA PRO A 161 -1.28 -7.94 14.20
C PRO A 161 -0.87 -8.66 15.48
N GLY A 162 -1.38 -8.28 16.65
CA GLY A 162 -0.96 -8.82 17.95
C GLY A 162 -1.04 -10.36 18.03
N LYS A 163 -2.15 -10.94 17.56
CA LYS A 163 -2.33 -12.39 17.50
C LYS A 163 -1.30 -13.06 16.57
N SER A 164 -1.05 -12.50 15.41
CA SER A 164 -0.07 -13.02 14.45
C SER A 164 1.35 -12.96 14.99
N ARG A 165 1.69 -11.91 15.74
CA ARG A 165 2.97 -11.81 16.43
C ARG A 165 3.13 -12.89 17.50
N LEU A 166 2.09 -13.10 18.29
CA LEU A 166 2.14 -14.03 19.43
C LEU A 166 2.17 -15.48 18.97
N LEU A 167 1.28 -15.87 18.03
CA LEU A 167 1.04 -17.26 17.70
C LEU A 167 1.81 -17.75 16.47
N LEU A 168 2.23 -16.85 15.59
CA LEU A 168 2.94 -17.19 14.36
C LEU A 168 4.39 -16.67 14.35
N ASP A 169 4.81 -15.94 15.38
CA ASP A 169 6.08 -15.19 15.39
C ASP A 169 6.26 -14.36 14.12
N TRP A 170 5.15 -13.76 13.65
CA TRP A 170 5.13 -12.98 12.42
C TRP A 170 4.98 -11.47 12.70
N LYS A 171 5.79 -10.67 12.02
CA LYS A 171 5.65 -9.21 12.01
C LYS A 171 6.05 -8.66 10.64
N ALA A 172 5.36 -7.59 10.21
CA ALA A 172 5.83 -6.78 9.08
C ALA A 172 7.01 -5.92 9.55
N GLY A 173 8.17 -6.11 8.95
CA GLY A 173 9.42 -5.45 9.33
C GLY A 173 9.76 -4.21 8.51
N LYS A 174 9.36 -4.18 7.21
CA LYS A 174 9.74 -3.09 6.33
C LYS A 174 8.97 -1.81 6.60
N GLU A 175 9.72 -0.71 6.59
CA GLU A 175 9.15 0.64 6.63
C GLU A 175 8.70 1.08 5.23
N VAL A 176 7.76 2.03 5.18
CA VAL A 176 7.18 2.50 3.92
C VAL A 176 8.21 3.10 2.98
N GLU A 177 9.24 3.74 3.50
CA GLU A 177 10.35 4.30 2.73
C GLU A 177 11.15 3.22 2.00
N GLU A 178 11.35 2.09 2.65
CA GLU A 178 12.05 0.94 2.05
C GLU A 178 11.20 0.31 0.95
N ILE A 179 9.89 0.13 1.21
CA ILE A 179 8.93 -0.39 0.24
C ILE A 179 8.91 0.52 -1.00
N CYS A 180 8.77 1.83 -0.81
CA CYS A 180 8.83 2.81 -1.89
C CYS A 180 10.11 2.69 -2.72
N ARG A 181 11.27 2.63 -2.06
CA ARG A 181 12.56 2.51 -2.74
C ARG A 181 12.64 1.24 -3.59
N ILE A 182 12.16 0.10 -3.07
CA ILE A 182 12.11 -1.17 -3.81
C ILE A 182 11.23 -1.02 -5.06
N MET A 183 10.03 -0.45 -4.92
CA MET A 183 9.08 -0.28 -6.01
C MET A 183 9.59 0.70 -7.07
N VAL A 184 10.09 1.88 -6.66
CA VAL A 184 10.66 2.89 -7.58
C VAL A 184 11.85 2.32 -8.35
N ASN A 185 12.77 1.61 -7.68
CA ASN A 185 13.91 0.99 -8.36
C ASN A 185 13.49 -0.05 -9.40
N ALA A 186 12.43 -0.81 -9.13
CA ALA A 186 11.86 -1.74 -10.10
C ALA A 186 11.22 -1.01 -11.28
N ASP A 187 10.54 0.11 -11.04
CA ASP A 187 9.94 0.92 -12.10
C ASP A 187 11.00 1.59 -12.98
N LEU A 188 12.09 2.10 -12.39
CA LEU A 188 13.23 2.60 -13.15
C LEU A 188 13.85 1.53 -14.07
N LYS A 189 14.08 0.32 -13.53
CA LYS A 189 14.60 -0.81 -14.33
C LYS A 189 13.69 -1.18 -15.49
N ARG A 190 12.36 -1.13 -15.31
CA ARG A 190 11.38 -1.39 -16.37
C ARG A 190 11.45 -0.32 -17.45
N LEU A 191 11.50 0.96 -17.07
CA LEU A 191 11.64 2.06 -18.02
C LEU A 191 12.95 1.94 -18.82
N ASP A 192 14.06 1.66 -18.16
CA ASP A 192 15.37 1.54 -18.79
C ASP A 192 15.46 0.29 -19.72
N SER A 193 14.67 -0.76 -19.47
CA SER A 193 14.62 -2.00 -20.30
C SER A 193 13.54 -1.98 -21.38
N GLY A 194 12.70 -0.96 -21.45
CA GLY A 194 11.55 -0.88 -22.38
C GLY A 194 10.43 -1.89 -22.08
N ARG A 195 10.45 -2.56 -20.92
CA ARG A 195 9.42 -3.51 -20.51
C ARG A 195 8.36 -2.78 -19.70
N MET A 196 7.16 -2.62 -20.28
CA MET A 196 5.96 -2.27 -19.52
C MET A 196 5.33 -3.55 -18.93
N LEU A 197 4.87 -3.47 -17.68
CA LEU A 197 3.89 -4.42 -17.12
C LEU A 197 2.50 -3.90 -17.41
#